data_0895f0839e4fdf9dafb220102ae1a59d
#
_entry.id   0895f0839e4fdf9dafb220102ae1a59d
#
_cell.length_a   1.000
_cell.length_b   1.000
_cell.length_c   1.000
_cell.angle_alpha   90.00
_cell.angle_beta   90.00
_cell.angle_gamma   90.00
#
_symmetry.space_group_name_H-M   'P 1'
#
loop_
_entity.id
_entity.type
_entity.pdbx_description
1 polymer ?
#
loop_
_entity_poly.entity_id
_entity_poly.type
_entity_poly.pdbx_seq_one_letter_code
_entity_poly.pdbx_strand_id
1 'polypeptide(L)'
;QCDGCGATTGIYINRRPTFAFKSNAATSPSVTFQNPQFFNWRDKEILGREKSLEGLYRNLIGLDHETDDGVSEENDTLAYVQRSAHSAMISTESVQLAMERGGNLINPDWPSNGLANSLKTIAQLIKGRSDTSVYYARQGGYDTHNNQVLENGPLSGRHFDLLQTLNGALGAFVDEMKAQGNWDRVVILTFSEFG
;
A
#
# COMPACT_ATOMS: atom_id res chain seq x y z
N GLN A 1 -15.63 9.77 -9.40
CA GLN A 1 -15.81 8.34 -9.67
C GLN A 1 -14.80 7.98 -10.75
N CYS A 2 -13.96 7.00 -10.52
CA CYS A 2 -12.89 6.64 -11.45
C CYS A 2 -13.38 5.46 -12.30
N ASP A 3 -13.83 5.76 -13.52
CA ASP A 3 -14.20 4.72 -14.46
C ASP A 3 -12.92 4.06 -15.01
N GLY A 4 -12.71 2.79 -14.70
CA GLY A 4 -11.52 2.02 -15.09
C GLY A 4 -10.43 1.94 -14.04
N CYS A 5 -10.67 2.34 -12.78
CA CYS A 5 -9.73 2.14 -11.68
C CYS A 5 -9.56 0.66 -11.36
N GLY A 6 -8.34 0.16 -11.51
CA GLY A 6 -7.97 -1.19 -11.09
C GLY A 6 -8.00 -1.39 -9.57
N ALA A 7 -7.92 -2.64 -9.13
CA ALA A 7 -7.98 -3.04 -7.72
C ALA A 7 -6.86 -2.45 -6.84
N THR A 8 -5.79 -1.93 -7.43
CA THR A 8 -4.63 -1.34 -6.75
C THR A 8 -4.47 0.14 -7.03
N THR A 9 -5.53 0.86 -7.40
CA THR A 9 -5.47 2.32 -7.66
C THR A 9 -4.93 3.11 -6.47
N GLY A 10 -5.25 2.69 -5.25
CA GLY A 10 -4.71 3.24 -4.00
C GLY A 10 -4.00 2.19 -3.17
N ILE A 11 -2.81 2.51 -2.66
CA ILE A 11 -2.07 1.66 -1.72
C ILE A 11 -1.76 2.42 -0.44
N TYR A 12 -2.16 1.84 0.70
CA TYR A 12 -1.82 2.33 2.02
C TYR A 12 -0.85 1.39 2.74
N ILE A 13 0.32 1.89 3.09
CA ILE A 13 1.29 1.11 3.84
C ILE A 13 1.03 1.26 5.34
N ASN A 14 0.19 0.36 5.88
CA ASN A 14 -0.16 0.33 7.31
C ASN A 14 -0.82 -1.02 7.67
N ARG A 15 -1.05 -1.23 8.99
CA ARG A 15 -1.79 -2.39 9.53
C ARG A 15 -3.29 -2.31 9.36
N ARG A 16 -3.86 -1.09 9.33
CA ARG A 16 -5.32 -0.86 9.30
C ARG A 16 -5.66 0.01 8.10
N PRO A 17 -6.77 -0.28 7.41
CA PRO A 17 -7.23 0.57 6.32
C PRO A 17 -7.59 1.96 6.82
N THR A 18 -7.46 2.94 5.94
CA THR A 18 -7.87 4.33 6.20
C THR A 18 -9.26 4.61 5.62
N PHE A 19 -9.98 5.52 6.28
CA PHE A 19 -11.25 6.02 5.74
C PHE A 19 -11.08 6.78 4.42
N ALA A 20 -9.91 7.36 4.18
CA ALA A 20 -9.60 8.08 2.93
C ALA A 20 -9.74 7.21 1.67
N PHE A 21 -9.61 5.88 1.83
CA PHE A 21 -9.75 4.91 0.74
C PHE A 21 -11.06 4.12 0.78
N LYS A 22 -12.01 4.48 1.64
CA LYS A 22 -13.33 3.87 1.61
C LYS A 22 -14.07 4.23 0.32
N SER A 23 -14.65 3.23 -0.30
CA SER A 23 -15.52 3.36 -1.45
C SER A 23 -16.88 2.74 -1.15
N ASN A 24 -17.94 3.31 -1.71
CA ASN A 24 -19.28 2.71 -1.72
C ASN A 24 -19.46 1.77 -2.92
N ALA A 25 -18.42 1.59 -3.75
CA ALA A 25 -18.43 0.63 -4.84
C ALA A 25 -18.39 -0.81 -4.31
N ALA A 26 -18.87 -1.74 -5.10
CA ALA A 26 -18.88 -3.18 -4.77
C ALA A 26 -17.48 -3.76 -4.53
N THR A 27 -16.44 -3.12 -5.05
CA THR A 27 -15.03 -3.45 -4.82
C THR A 27 -14.27 -2.21 -4.35
N SER A 28 -13.38 -2.37 -3.37
CA SER A 28 -12.50 -1.27 -2.96
C SER A 28 -11.37 -1.10 -4.00
N PRO A 29 -11.17 0.09 -4.56
CA PRO A 29 -10.06 0.36 -5.48
C PRO A 29 -8.73 0.52 -4.77
N SER A 30 -8.62 0.07 -3.52
CA SER A 30 -7.43 0.26 -2.70
C SER A 30 -7.11 -0.95 -1.86
N VAL A 31 -5.82 -1.14 -1.59
CA VAL A 31 -5.31 -2.18 -0.71
C VAL A 31 -4.50 -1.58 0.43
N THR A 32 -4.49 -2.27 1.57
CA THR A 32 -3.73 -1.89 2.76
C THR A 32 -2.89 -3.06 3.22
N PHE A 33 -1.60 -2.86 3.36
CA PHE A 33 -0.68 -3.85 3.94
C PHE A 33 0.47 -3.15 4.66
N GLN A 34 1.10 -3.83 5.61
CA GLN A 34 2.26 -3.30 6.34
C GLN A 34 3.57 -3.66 5.66
N ASN A 35 3.68 -4.89 5.20
CA ASN A 35 4.86 -5.41 4.53
C ASN A 35 4.43 -6.23 3.31
N PRO A 36 4.88 -5.87 2.11
CA PRO A 36 4.50 -6.57 0.89
C PRO A 36 4.96 -8.03 0.87
N GLN A 37 6.02 -8.40 1.59
CA GLN A 37 6.48 -9.79 1.68
C GLN A 37 5.46 -10.71 2.35
N PHE A 38 4.59 -10.16 3.21
CA PHE A 38 3.51 -10.89 3.87
C PHE A 38 2.14 -10.65 3.21
N PHE A 39 2.10 -9.84 2.17
CA PHE A 39 0.91 -9.65 1.36
C PHE A 39 0.89 -10.70 0.26
N ASN A 40 0.60 -11.92 0.68
CA ASN A 40 0.52 -13.10 -0.18
C ASN A 40 -0.59 -14.04 0.30
N TRP A 41 -0.99 -14.93 -0.56
CA TRP A 41 -1.91 -16.01 -0.21
C TRP A 41 -1.20 -17.02 0.70
N ARG A 42 -1.73 -17.25 1.91
CA ARG A 42 -1.11 -18.09 2.95
C ARG A 42 -1.70 -19.49 3.04
N ASP A 43 -1.93 -20.16 1.96
CA ASP A 43 -2.38 -21.56 1.99
C ASP A 43 -1.27 -22.55 2.37
N LYS A 44 -0.02 -22.19 2.11
CA LYS A 44 1.16 -23.03 2.33
C LYS A 44 1.37 -23.44 3.79
N GLU A 45 0.99 -22.57 4.73
CA GLU A 45 1.20 -22.83 6.16
C GLU A 45 0.11 -23.73 6.78
N ILE A 46 -1.08 -23.79 6.17
CA ILE A 46 -2.24 -24.46 6.80
C ILE A 46 -2.30 -25.95 6.48
N LEU A 47 -1.84 -26.42 5.33
CA LEU A 47 -2.06 -27.78 4.85
C LEU A 47 -0.85 -28.51 4.25
N GLY A 48 0.32 -27.91 4.18
CA GLY A 48 1.53 -28.58 3.63
C GLY A 48 1.41 -29.05 2.17
N ARG A 49 0.42 -28.57 1.42
CA ARG A 49 0.16 -28.93 0.02
C ARG A 49 0.21 -27.69 -0.88
N GLU A 50 1.29 -27.55 -1.60
CA GLU A 50 1.66 -26.30 -2.30
C GLU A 50 0.78 -25.84 -3.48
N LYS A 51 -0.17 -26.60 -3.98
CA LYS A 51 -0.87 -26.20 -5.22
C LYS A 51 -2.39 -26.46 -5.25
N SER A 52 -2.94 -27.24 -4.32
CA SER A 52 -4.32 -27.69 -4.50
C SER A 52 -5.36 -26.69 -3.98
N LEU A 53 -5.04 -25.86 -3.01
CA LEU A 53 -6.00 -24.91 -2.44
C LEU A 53 -6.13 -23.63 -3.24
N GLU A 54 -5.05 -23.10 -3.78
CA GLU A 54 -5.12 -21.94 -4.68
C GLU A 54 -5.94 -22.28 -5.92
N GLY A 55 -5.70 -23.43 -6.54
CA GLY A 55 -6.51 -23.90 -7.69
C GLY A 55 -7.98 -24.12 -7.32
N LEU A 56 -8.26 -24.75 -6.19
CA LEU A 56 -9.63 -24.91 -5.70
C LEU A 56 -10.31 -23.58 -5.41
N TYR A 57 -9.58 -22.63 -4.84
CA TYR A 57 -10.09 -21.31 -4.56
C TYR A 57 -10.35 -20.51 -5.85
N ARG A 58 -9.43 -20.55 -6.82
CA ARG A 58 -9.61 -19.96 -8.16
C ARG A 58 -10.86 -20.50 -8.85
N ASN A 59 -11.06 -21.80 -8.83
CA ASN A 59 -12.26 -22.45 -9.34
C ASN A 59 -13.53 -22.00 -8.61
N LEU A 60 -13.47 -21.92 -7.28
CA LEU A 60 -14.62 -21.56 -6.43
C LEU A 60 -15.05 -20.10 -6.65
N ILE A 61 -14.11 -19.20 -6.94
CA ILE A 61 -14.39 -17.80 -7.23
C ILE A 61 -14.61 -17.52 -8.74
N GLY A 62 -14.61 -18.56 -9.57
CA GLY A 62 -14.91 -18.44 -11.01
C GLY A 62 -13.78 -17.87 -11.85
N LEU A 63 -12.53 -17.86 -11.35
CA LEU A 63 -11.38 -17.31 -12.10
C LEU A 63 -11.00 -18.15 -13.32
N ASP A 64 -11.25 -19.45 -13.27
CA ASP A 64 -10.89 -20.39 -14.36
C ASP A 64 -12.06 -20.67 -15.31
N HIS A 65 -13.21 -20.04 -15.09
CA HIS A 65 -14.36 -20.11 -15.99
C HIS A 65 -14.60 -18.73 -16.62
N GLU A 66 -14.33 -18.61 -17.91
CA GLU A 66 -14.93 -17.59 -18.76
C GLU A 66 -16.44 -17.89 -18.89
N THR A 67 -17.20 -17.69 -17.82
CA THR A 67 -18.65 -17.73 -17.92
C THR A 67 -19.14 -16.36 -18.30
N ASP A 68 -19.38 -16.20 -19.60
CA ASP A 68 -20.16 -15.12 -20.20
C ASP A 68 -21.67 -15.31 -19.92
N ASP A 69 -22.03 -15.93 -18.84
CA ASP A 69 -23.41 -16.05 -18.42
C ASP A 69 -23.74 -14.92 -17.45
N GLY A 70 -24.48 -13.95 -18.03
CA GLY A 70 -25.01 -12.77 -17.37
C GLY A 70 -25.49 -13.02 -15.95
N VAL A 71 -24.62 -12.83 -14.97
CA VAL A 71 -24.99 -12.76 -13.56
C VAL A 71 -25.66 -11.40 -13.37
N SER A 72 -26.95 -11.40 -13.65
CA SER A 72 -27.87 -10.35 -13.23
C SER A 72 -28.06 -10.48 -11.73
N GLU A 73 -27.77 -9.42 -11.05
CA GLU A 73 -28.40 -8.89 -9.85
C GLU A 73 -27.41 -8.36 -8.82
N GLU A 74 -27.52 -7.07 -8.58
CA GLU A 74 -26.72 -6.27 -7.62
C GLU A 74 -26.83 -6.72 -6.15
N ASN A 75 -27.62 -7.74 -5.85
CA ASN A 75 -27.96 -8.18 -4.49
C ASN A 75 -27.52 -9.60 -4.13
N ASP A 76 -26.75 -10.28 -4.98
CA ASP A 76 -26.28 -11.63 -4.65
C ASP A 76 -25.02 -11.55 -3.76
N THR A 77 -25.18 -11.94 -2.50
CA THR A 77 -24.09 -12.02 -1.51
C THR A 77 -22.94 -12.91 -2.00
N LEU A 78 -23.25 -13.99 -2.71
CA LEU A 78 -22.22 -14.89 -3.25
C LEU A 78 -21.40 -14.18 -4.32
N ALA A 79 -22.05 -13.54 -5.28
CA ALA A 79 -21.37 -12.78 -6.32
C ALA A 79 -20.52 -11.63 -5.74
N TYR A 80 -20.98 -10.97 -4.67
CA TYR A 80 -20.20 -9.97 -3.96
C TYR A 80 -18.94 -10.58 -3.32
N VAL A 81 -19.06 -11.71 -2.64
CA VAL A 81 -17.92 -12.42 -2.02
C VAL A 81 -16.93 -12.89 -3.08
N GLN A 82 -17.41 -13.46 -4.20
CA GLN A 82 -16.59 -13.90 -5.31
C GLN A 82 -15.81 -12.72 -5.93
N ARG A 83 -16.48 -11.60 -6.25
CA ARG A 83 -15.81 -10.39 -6.78
C ARG A 83 -14.78 -9.82 -5.80
N SER A 84 -15.10 -9.80 -4.51
CA SER A 84 -14.16 -9.31 -3.47
C SER A 84 -12.92 -10.19 -3.36
N ALA A 85 -13.11 -11.50 -3.38
CA ALA A 85 -12.03 -12.48 -3.35
C ALA A 85 -11.15 -12.40 -4.62
N HIS A 86 -11.76 -12.30 -5.79
CA HIS A 86 -11.07 -12.08 -7.05
C HIS A 86 -10.23 -10.80 -7.04
N SER A 87 -10.82 -9.68 -6.63
CA SER A 87 -10.12 -8.40 -6.50
C SER A 87 -8.93 -8.49 -5.53
N ALA A 88 -9.07 -9.20 -4.41
CA ALA A 88 -7.99 -9.41 -3.46
C ALA A 88 -6.82 -10.22 -4.04
N MET A 89 -7.11 -11.28 -4.83
CA MET A 89 -6.07 -12.07 -5.50
C MET A 89 -5.32 -11.27 -6.54
N ILE A 90 -6.02 -10.59 -7.44
CA ILE A 90 -5.39 -9.74 -8.47
C ILE A 90 -4.55 -8.64 -7.82
N SER A 91 -5.05 -8.04 -6.75
CA SER A 91 -4.30 -7.02 -6.01
C SER A 91 -3.01 -7.58 -5.41
N THR A 92 -3.08 -8.80 -4.87
CA THR A 92 -1.91 -9.48 -4.29
C THR A 92 -0.87 -9.78 -5.36
N GLU A 93 -1.27 -10.38 -6.47
CA GLU A 93 -0.37 -10.70 -7.60
C GLU A 93 0.26 -9.44 -8.20
N SER A 94 -0.53 -8.39 -8.39
CA SER A 94 -0.05 -7.11 -8.93
C SER A 94 1.00 -6.46 -8.02
N VAL A 95 0.77 -6.44 -6.70
CA VAL A 95 1.73 -5.91 -5.72
C VAL A 95 3.01 -6.75 -5.72
N GLN A 96 2.92 -8.08 -5.68
CA GLN A 96 4.09 -8.96 -5.68
C GLN A 96 4.92 -8.79 -6.94
N LEU A 97 4.29 -8.77 -8.10
CA LEU A 97 4.96 -8.56 -9.38
C LEU A 97 5.66 -7.19 -9.45
N ALA A 98 5.02 -6.14 -8.96
CA ALA A 98 5.62 -4.82 -8.89
C ALA A 98 6.82 -4.79 -7.93
N MET A 99 6.74 -5.46 -6.78
CA MET A 99 7.87 -5.58 -5.86
C MET A 99 9.05 -6.35 -6.46
N GLU A 100 8.79 -7.45 -7.16
CA GLU A 100 9.83 -8.21 -7.86
C GLU A 100 10.52 -7.38 -8.93
N ARG A 101 9.75 -6.69 -9.77
CA ARG A 101 10.28 -5.79 -10.82
C ARG A 101 11.05 -4.62 -10.24
N GLY A 102 10.58 -4.06 -9.13
CA GLY A 102 11.24 -2.95 -8.42
C GLY A 102 12.60 -3.35 -7.85
N GLY A 103 12.71 -4.57 -7.36
CA GLY A 103 13.97 -5.11 -6.82
C GLY A 103 14.59 -4.22 -5.75
N ASN A 104 15.91 -4.13 -5.72
CA ASN A 104 16.62 -3.27 -4.79
C ASN A 104 16.51 -1.79 -5.16
N LEU A 105 16.40 -0.93 -4.16
CA LEU A 105 16.47 0.52 -4.33
C LEU A 105 17.88 0.97 -4.74
N ILE A 106 17.98 2.11 -5.38
CA ILE A 106 19.25 2.68 -5.89
C ILE A 106 19.97 3.43 -4.78
N ASN A 107 19.22 4.26 -4.03
CA ASN A 107 19.76 5.02 -2.91
C ASN A 107 20.02 4.08 -1.71
N PRO A 108 21.25 3.95 -1.19
CA PRO A 108 21.55 3.15 -0.01
C PRO A 108 21.18 3.86 1.30
N ASP A 109 21.12 5.19 1.28
CA ASP A 109 21.06 6.03 2.48
C ASP A 109 19.61 6.30 2.93
N TRP A 110 18.99 5.31 3.52
CA TRP A 110 17.67 5.44 4.09
C TRP A 110 17.69 5.43 5.61
N PRO A 111 16.96 6.36 6.26
CA PRO A 111 16.82 6.32 7.72
C PRO A 111 16.13 5.04 8.20
N SER A 112 16.52 4.58 9.40
CA SER A 112 15.90 3.41 10.03
C SER A 112 14.71 3.84 10.89
N ASN A 113 13.56 4.09 10.25
CA ASN A 113 12.30 4.43 10.94
C ASN A 113 11.08 3.94 10.16
N GLY A 114 9.91 3.95 10.80
CA GLY A 114 8.67 3.41 10.22
C GLY A 114 8.21 4.14 8.97
N LEU A 115 8.32 5.47 8.91
CA LEU A 115 7.96 6.25 7.74
C LEU A 115 8.91 5.95 6.57
N ALA A 116 10.21 5.93 6.80
CA ALA A 116 11.19 5.58 5.78
C ALA A 116 10.96 4.18 5.22
N ASN A 117 10.62 3.20 6.06
CA ASN A 117 10.27 1.85 5.60
C ASN A 117 9.03 1.83 4.71
N SER A 118 8.00 2.62 5.05
CA SER A 118 6.81 2.76 4.20
C SER A 118 7.15 3.42 2.86
N LEU A 119 7.96 4.48 2.87
CA LEU A 119 8.40 5.16 1.65
C LEU A 119 9.33 4.31 0.79
N LYS A 120 10.17 3.45 1.39
CA LYS A 120 10.96 2.43 0.66
C LYS A 120 10.05 1.49 -0.14
N THR A 121 9.01 0.98 0.49
CA THR A 121 8.03 0.11 -0.17
C THR A 121 7.34 0.83 -1.32
N ILE A 122 6.91 2.07 -1.12
CA ILE A 122 6.33 2.90 -2.18
C ILE A 122 7.31 3.11 -3.33
N ALA A 123 8.57 3.43 -3.01
CA ALA A 123 9.62 3.62 -4.01
C ALA A 123 9.88 2.35 -4.85
N GLN A 124 9.86 1.16 -4.23
CA GLN A 124 9.96 -0.12 -4.94
C GLN A 124 8.76 -0.37 -5.86
N LEU A 125 7.54 -0.09 -5.40
CA LEU A 125 6.32 -0.24 -6.21
C LEU A 125 6.34 0.71 -7.42
N ILE A 126 6.76 1.96 -7.25
CA ILE A 126 6.91 2.94 -8.33
C ILE A 126 7.97 2.45 -9.34
N LYS A 127 9.13 1.99 -8.85
CA LYS A 127 10.20 1.43 -9.69
C LYS A 127 9.74 0.21 -10.48
N GLY A 128 8.94 -0.65 -9.85
CA GLY A 128 8.32 -1.82 -10.46
C GLY A 128 7.14 -1.55 -11.38
N ARG A 129 6.81 -0.26 -11.60
CA ARG A 129 5.70 0.19 -12.46
C ARG A 129 4.36 -0.40 -12.03
N SER A 130 4.05 -0.31 -10.74
CA SER A 130 2.71 -0.57 -10.23
C SER A 130 1.71 0.40 -10.88
N ASP A 131 0.53 -0.09 -11.25
CA ASP A 131 -0.57 0.74 -11.80
C ASP A 131 -1.26 1.62 -10.74
N THR A 132 -0.62 1.79 -9.59
CA THR A 132 -1.12 2.56 -8.46
C THR A 132 -0.93 4.05 -8.70
N SER A 133 -2.02 4.81 -8.59
CA SER A 133 -2.00 6.28 -8.74
C SER A 133 -1.83 7.01 -7.42
N VAL A 134 -2.28 6.44 -6.29
CA VAL A 134 -2.25 7.08 -4.98
C VAL A 134 -1.59 6.16 -3.95
N TYR A 135 -0.52 6.64 -3.37
CA TYR A 135 0.16 5.99 -2.25
C TYR A 135 -0.07 6.80 -0.97
N TYR A 136 -0.30 6.12 0.14
CA TYR A 136 -0.48 6.76 1.42
C TYR A 136 0.46 6.14 2.46
N ALA A 137 1.18 6.99 3.18
CA ALA A 137 2.02 6.62 4.31
C ALA A 137 1.69 7.52 5.50
N ARG A 138 1.90 7.04 6.72
CA ARG A 138 1.58 7.77 7.94
C ARG A 138 2.78 7.83 8.88
N GLN A 139 2.99 9.00 9.45
CA GLN A 139 3.80 9.18 10.64
C GLN A 139 2.89 9.62 11.80
N GLY A 140 2.94 8.91 12.92
CA GLY A 140 2.20 9.26 14.12
C GLY A 140 3.09 9.91 15.17
N GLY A 141 2.47 10.27 16.31
CA GLY A 141 3.19 10.76 17.48
C GLY A 141 3.24 12.27 17.63
N TYR A 142 2.53 13.01 16.78
CA TYR A 142 2.51 14.48 16.81
C TYR A 142 1.67 15.07 17.96
N ASP A 143 0.84 14.27 18.60
CA ASP A 143 0.13 14.68 19.83
C ASP A 143 1.11 14.73 21.02
N THR A 144 1.90 15.79 21.07
CA THR A 144 3.02 15.97 22.00
C THR A 144 2.63 16.91 23.15
N HIS A 145 1.66 16.51 23.98
CA HIS A 145 1.23 17.31 25.12
C HIS A 145 2.35 17.67 26.10
N ASN A 146 3.36 16.79 26.25
CA ASN A 146 4.52 17.00 27.11
C ASN A 146 5.81 16.84 26.29
N ASN A 147 6.86 17.56 26.70
CA ASN A 147 8.19 17.50 26.07
C ASN A 147 8.20 17.85 24.58
N GLN A 148 7.25 18.67 24.15
CA GLN A 148 7.18 19.15 22.77
C GLN A 148 8.45 19.90 22.39
N VAL A 149 8.88 20.81 23.28
CA VAL A 149 10.15 21.53 23.25
C VAL A 149 10.81 21.36 24.61
N LEU A 150 12.11 21.07 24.66
CA LEU A 150 12.88 20.98 25.88
C LEU A 150 13.55 22.32 26.21
N GLU A 151 14.08 22.44 27.44
CA GLU A 151 14.74 23.64 27.92
C GLU A 151 15.92 24.11 27.04
N ASN A 152 16.51 23.21 26.28
CA ASN A 152 17.62 23.48 25.35
C ASN A 152 17.21 24.23 24.07
N GLY A 153 15.95 24.63 23.96
CA GLY A 153 15.43 25.44 22.85
C GLY A 153 14.67 24.68 21.76
N PRO A 154 14.27 25.37 20.68
CA PRO A 154 13.33 24.84 19.68
C PRO A 154 13.89 23.69 18.84
N LEU A 155 15.19 23.48 18.82
CA LEU A 155 15.85 22.37 18.13
C LEU A 155 16.02 21.14 19.05
N SER A 156 15.17 21.01 20.05
CA SER A 156 15.17 19.90 20.99
C SER A 156 13.74 19.53 21.37
N GLY A 157 13.54 18.25 21.72
CA GLY A 157 12.26 17.74 22.14
C GLY A 157 11.54 16.95 21.04
N ARG A 158 10.44 16.33 21.44
CA ARG A 158 9.73 15.33 20.62
C ARG A 158 9.23 15.85 19.27
N HIS A 159 8.82 17.10 19.22
CA HIS A 159 8.34 17.70 17.97
C HIS A 159 9.48 17.84 16.95
N PHE A 160 10.64 18.30 17.40
CA PHE A 160 11.85 18.38 16.58
C PHE A 160 12.25 17.00 16.02
N ASP A 161 12.26 15.97 16.88
CA ASP A 161 12.63 14.61 16.47
C ASP A 161 11.66 14.05 15.41
N LEU A 162 10.36 14.36 15.54
CA LEU A 162 9.36 13.98 14.55
C LEU A 162 9.57 14.68 13.21
N LEU A 163 9.87 15.97 13.22
CA LEU A 163 10.18 16.73 12.00
C LEU A 163 11.50 16.29 11.37
N GLN A 164 12.52 15.97 12.16
CA GLN A 164 13.75 15.37 11.65
C GLN A 164 13.48 14.02 10.97
N THR A 165 12.67 13.18 11.60
CA THR A 165 12.24 11.88 11.05
C THR A 165 11.52 12.06 9.71
N LEU A 166 10.59 13.00 9.64
CA LEU A 166 9.86 13.34 8.43
C LEU A 166 10.82 13.81 7.33
N ASN A 167 11.66 14.80 7.64
CA ASN A 167 12.61 15.38 6.70
C ASN A 167 13.58 14.34 6.14
N GLY A 168 14.18 13.51 7.00
CA GLY A 168 15.11 12.47 6.57
C GLY A 168 14.45 11.42 5.68
N ALA A 169 13.22 10.99 6.03
CA ALA A 169 12.51 10.01 5.24
C ALA A 169 12.06 10.55 3.88
N LEU A 170 11.56 11.80 3.82
CA LEU A 170 11.20 12.46 2.58
C LEU A 170 12.42 12.77 1.71
N GLY A 171 13.53 13.22 2.31
CA GLY A 171 14.78 13.46 1.59
C GLY A 171 15.27 12.19 0.87
N ALA A 172 15.36 11.08 1.60
CA ALA A 172 15.76 9.80 1.02
C ALA A 172 14.80 9.33 -0.09
N PHE A 173 13.49 9.55 0.05
CA PHE A 173 12.51 9.24 -0.98
C PHE A 173 12.69 10.09 -2.23
N VAL A 174 12.90 11.39 -2.09
CA VAL A 174 13.15 12.32 -3.21
C VAL A 174 14.42 11.92 -3.98
N ASP A 175 15.49 11.60 -3.24
CA ASP A 175 16.76 11.17 -3.84
C ASP A 175 16.60 9.85 -4.60
N GLU A 176 15.84 8.90 -4.06
CA GLU A 176 15.50 7.67 -4.76
C GLU A 176 14.67 7.92 -6.02
N MET A 177 13.65 8.78 -5.95
CA MET A 177 12.83 9.12 -7.13
C MET A 177 13.66 9.78 -8.24
N LYS A 178 14.60 10.64 -7.88
CA LYS A 178 15.55 11.25 -8.83
C LYS A 178 16.47 10.19 -9.43
N ALA A 179 17.04 9.32 -8.61
CA ALA A 179 17.92 8.26 -9.06
C ALA A 179 17.22 7.28 -10.02
N GLN A 180 15.92 7.01 -9.79
CA GLN A 180 15.09 6.21 -10.68
C GLN A 180 14.66 6.94 -11.97
N GLY A 181 14.82 8.25 -12.08
CA GLY A 181 14.26 9.07 -13.17
C GLY A 181 12.73 9.19 -13.11
N ASN A 182 12.13 9.01 -11.93
CA ASN A 182 10.68 9.07 -11.72
C ASN A 182 10.21 10.37 -11.07
N TRP A 183 11.13 11.30 -10.72
CA TRP A 183 10.80 12.49 -9.95
C TRP A 183 9.74 13.38 -10.61
N ASP A 184 9.77 13.56 -11.90
CA ASP A 184 8.83 14.41 -12.65
C ASP A 184 7.39 13.84 -12.71
N ARG A 185 7.20 12.61 -12.23
CA ARG A 185 5.91 11.90 -12.21
C ARG A 185 5.30 11.81 -10.81
N VAL A 186 5.98 12.33 -9.80
CA VAL A 186 5.59 12.16 -8.39
C VAL A 186 5.21 13.50 -7.79
N VAL A 187 4.02 13.56 -7.18
CA VAL A 187 3.57 14.68 -6.36
C VAL A 187 3.51 14.19 -4.92
N ILE A 188 4.10 14.93 -4.01
CA ILE A 188 4.05 14.66 -2.57
C ILE A 188 3.11 15.66 -1.93
N LEU A 189 2.08 15.18 -1.24
CA LEU A 189 1.17 15.98 -0.45
C LEU A 189 1.28 15.55 1.02
N THR A 190 1.55 16.50 1.89
CA THR A 190 1.49 16.30 3.35
C THR A 190 0.26 16.99 3.91
N PHE A 191 -0.40 16.35 4.85
CA PHE A 191 -1.53 16.92 5.59
C PHE A 191 -1.54 16.40 7.02
N SER A 192 -2.21 17.13 7.90
CA SER A 192 -2.32 16.83 9.33
C SER A 192 -3.78 16.91 9.75
N GLU A 193 -4.14 16.17 10.80
CA GLU A 193 -5.43 16.30 11.49
C GLU A 193 -5.46 17.51 12.44
N PHE A 194 -4.29 18.05 12.76
CA PHE A 194 -4.15 19.27 13.57
C PHE A 194 -4.23 20.49 12.66
N GLY A 195 -5.30 21.25 12.79
CA GLY A 195 -5.54 22.48 12.04
C GLY A 195 -4.71 23.67 12.54
#